data_7e04b6a0b7c9fa342af9aeda622cf7ac
#
_entry.id   7e04b6a0b7c9fa342af9aeda622cf7ac
#
_cell.length_a   1.000
_cell.length_b   1.000
_cell.length_c   1.000
_cell.angle_alpha   90.00
_cell.angle_beta   90.00
_cell.angle_gamma   90.00
#
_symmetry.space_group_name_H-M   'P 1'
#
loop_
_entity.id
_entity.type
_entity.pdbx_description
1 polymer ?
#
loop_
_entity_poly.entity_id
_entity_poly.type
_entity_poly.pdbx_seq_one_letter_code
_entity_poly.pdbx_strand_id
1 'polypeptide(L)'
;LEAGATGYTADRVGIAGFSAGGHLAAAVSTLGTFKPAFSILFYPVTGDGESPGCRITFDRLLGGRRTDAAVAAAWSPSRQVTAETPPALLFHSDDDATVPPSNSTAYYDALKRHGIEASLHIYPSGGHGWGLLGSFPYRETWQRAVLDWLDRLCAVPDGERRR
;
A
#
# COMPACT_ATOMS: atom_id res chain seq x y z
N LEU A 1 -9.01 -15.06 -11.61
CA LEU A 1 -8.78 -16.08 -10.58
C LEU A 1 -10.08 -16.87 -10.44
N GLU A 2 -10.06 -18.13 -10.83
CA GLU A 2 -11.18 -19.04 -10.59
C GLU A 2 -11.30 -19.32 -9.08
N ALA A 3 -12.23 -18.65 -8.44
CA ALA A 3 -12.51 -18.79 -7.00
C ALA A 3 -13.01 -20.17 -6.59
N GLY A 4 -13.21 -21.10 -7.54
CA GLY A 4 -13.81 -22.41 -7.28
C GLY A 4 -12.87 -23.49 -6.77
N ALA A 5 -11.55 -23.36 -6.96
CA ALA A 5 -10.62 -24.47 -6.69
C ALA A 5 -9.94 -24.44 -5.31
N THR A 6 -9.97 -23.31 -4.58
CA THR A 6 -9.19 -23.12 -3.34
C THR A 6 -10.02 -22.81 -2.10
N GLY A 7 -11.34 -22.67 -2.21
CA GLY A 7 -12.20 -22.25 -1.09
C GLY A 7 -12.05 -20.77 -0.68
N TYR A 8 -11.26 -19.97 -1.42
CA TYR A 8 -11.12 -18.54 -1.21
C TYR A 8 -11.99 -17.75 -2.17
N THR A 9 -12.67 -16.73 -1.68
CA THR A 9 -13.46 -15.79 -2.47
C THR A 9 -12.63 -14.54 -2.75
N ALA A 10 -12.89 -13.86 -3.88
CA ALA A 10 -12.12 -12.70 -4.32
C ALA A 10 -12.15 -11.54 -3.29
N ASP A 11 -13.22 -11.42 -2.54
CA ASP A 11 -13.43 -10.47 -1.45
C ASP A 11 -12.59 -10.75 -0.18
N ARG A 12 -11.83 -11.85 -0.17
CA ARG A 12 -10.90 -12.22 0.91
C ARG A 12 -9.44 -12.24 0.48
N VAL A 13 -9.13 -11.81 -0.72
CA VAL A 13 -7.76 -11.75 -1.23
C VAL A 13 -7.24 -10.32 -1.13
N GLY A 14 -6.26 -10.11 -0.27
CA GLY A 14 -5.51 -8.86 -0.16
C GLY A 14 -4.26 -8.84 -1.03
N ILE A 15 -3.65 -7.67 -1.17
CA ILE A 15 -2.37 -7.48 -1.84
C ILE A 15 -1.37 -6.83 -0.87
N ALA A 16 -0.11 -7.30 -0.89
CA ALA A 16 0.97 -6.66 -0.15
C ALA A 16 2.13 -6.30 -1.08
N GLY A 17 2.83 -5.21 -0.78
CA GLY A 17 3.96 -4.77 -1.60
C GLY A 17 4.95 -3.88 -0.85
N PHE A 18 6.21 -3.96 -1.29
CA PHE A 18 7.35 -3.26 -0.72
C PHE A 18 7.95 -2.33 -1.76
N SER A 19 8.25 -1.08 -1.41
CA SER A 19 8.94 -0.13 -2.30
C SER A 19 8.24 0.03 -3.66
N ALA A 20 8.90 -0.26 -4.77
CA ALA A 20 8.29 -0.32 -6.10
C ALA A 20 7.18 -1.40 -6.22
N GLY A 21 7.31 -2.52 -5.48
CA GLY A 21 6.22 -3.50 -5.33
C GLY A 21 5.03 -2.93 -4.55
N GLY A 22 5.28 -2.00 -3.61
CA GLY A 22 4.26 -1.20 -2.95
C GLY A 22 3.55 -0.26 -3.92
N HIS A 23 4.27 0.32 -4.90
CA HIS A 23 3.66 1.06 -5.99
C HIS A 23 2.71 0.18 -6.80
N LEU A 24 3.16 -1.01 -7.21
CA LEU A 24 2.31 -1.94 -7.96
C LEU A 24 1.05 -2.32 -7.17
N ALA A 25 1.19 -2.65 -5.89
CA ALA A 25 0.05 -2.98 -5.03
C ALA A 25 -0.94 -1.81 -4.88
N ALA A 26 -0.43 -0.59 -4.69
CA ALA A 26 -1.24 0.61 -4.63
C ALA A 26 -1.91 0.94 -5.99
N ALA A 27 -1.19 0.74 -7.12
CA ALA A 27 -1.74 0.92 -8.45
C ALA A 27 -2.86 -0.09 -8.76
N VAL A 28 -2.69 -1.36 -8.41
CA VAL A 28 -3.78 -2.35 -8.52
C VAL A 28 -4.99 -1.93 -7.68
N SER A 29 -4.77 -1.41 -6.48
CA SER A 29 -5.83 -0.95 -5.58
C SER A 29 -6.59 0.28 -6.08
N THR A 30 -5.91 1.17 -6.84
CA THR A 30 -6.50 2.43 -7.31
C THR A 30 -6.95 2.38 -8.76
N LEU A 31 -6.13 1.81 -9.66
CA LEU A 31 -6.32 1.81 -11.12
C LEU A 31 -6.85 0.48 -11.66
N GLY A 32 -6.65 -0.63 -10.92
CA GLY A 32 -7.08 -1.95 -11.38
C GLY A 32 -8.59 -2.05 -11.57
N THR A 33 -9.03 -2.80 -12.57
CA THR A 33 -10.44 -3.16 -12.78
C THR A 33 -10.94 -4.13 -11.71
N PHE A 34 -10.05 -4.98 -11.21
CA PHE A 34 -10.29 -5.83 -10.04
C PHE A 34 -9.67 -5.16 -8.81
N LYS A 35 -10.44 -5.01 -7.74
CA LYS A 35 -9.97 -4.46 -6.47
C LYS A 35 -9.68 -5.61 -5.49
N PRO A 36 -8.51 -5.63 -4.83
CA PRO A 36 -8.27 -6.54 -3.71
C PRO A 36 -9.15 -6.17 -2.53
N ALA A 37 -9.35 -7.10 -1.59
CA ALA A 37 -10.10 -6.84 -0.36
C ALA A 37 -9.43 -5.78 0.53
N PHE A 38 -8.09 -5.71 0.48
CA PHE A 38 -7.27 -4.73 1.21
C PHE A 38 -5.86 -4.66 0.62
N SER A 39 -5.09 -3.65 1.03
CA SER A 39 -3.67 -3.56 0.71
C SER A 39 -2.80 -3.34 1.96
N ILE A 40 -1.60 -3.97 1.98
CA ILE A 40 -0.57 -3.75 3.00
C ILE A 40 0.69 -3.25 2.31
N LEU A 41 1.08 -2.03 2.59
CA LEU A 41 2.09 -1.30 1.84
C LEU A 41 3.29 -0.93 2.73
N PHE A 42 4.47 -1.41 2.36
CA PHE A 42 5.70 -1.14 3.09
C PHE A 42 6.55 -0.14 2.30
N TYR A 43 6.80 1.03 2.87
CA TYR A 43 7.55 2.14 2.27
C TYR A 43 7.27 2.29 0.76
N PRO A 44 5.98 2.38 0.39
CA PRO A 44 5.58 2.35 -1.01
C PRO A 44 5.96 3.62 -1.74
N VAL A 45 6.27 3.51 -3.03
CA VAL A 45 6.23 4.65 -3.94
C VAL A 45 4.78 4.90 -4.32
N THR A 46 4.23 6.08 -4.05
CA THR A 46 2.83 6.41 -4.36
C THR A 46 2.67 7.68 -5.19
N GLY A 47 3.78 8.37 -5.45
CA GLY A 47 3.82 9.60 -6.23
C GLY A 47 5.05 9.69 -7.12
N ASP A 48 4.99 10.62 -8.05
CA ASP A 48 5.97 10.94 -9.07
C ASP A 48 7.11 11.86 -8.60
N GLY A 49 7.41 11.84 -7.28
CA GLY A 49 8.43 12.68 -6.66
C GLY A 49 9.86 12.46 -7.21
N GLU A 50 10.73 13.42 -6.94
CA GLU A 50 12.11 13.45 -7.45
C GLU A 50 13.12 12.65 -6.58
N SER A 51 12.67 12.00 -5.51
CA SER A 51 13.54 11.13 -4.71
C SER A 51 14.09 9.96 -5.52
N PRO A 52 15.26 9.40 -5.16
CA PRO A 52 15.90 8.33 -5.94
C PRO A 52 14.98 7.14 -6.22
N GLY A 53 14.22 6.69 -5.23
CA GLY A 53 13.31 5.56 -5.37
C GLY A 53 12.10 5.86 -6.25
N CYS A 54 11.53 7.06 -6.13
CA CYS A 54 10.43 7.51 -6.99
C CYS A 54 10.91 7.61 -8.45
N ARG A 55 12.04 8.27 -8.70
CA ARG A 55 12.60 8.39 -10.05
C ARG A 55 12.84 7.04 -10.69
N ILE A 56 13.55 6.14 -10.03
CA ILE A 56 13.84 4.81 -10.56
C ILE A 56 12.55 4.04 -10.86
N THR A 57 11.57 4.10 -9.96
CA THR A 57 10.28 3.41 -10.16
C THR A 57 9.56 3.95 -11.40
N PHE A 58 9.44 5.26 -11.54
CA PHE A 58 8.75 5.88 -12.66
C PHE A 58 9.53 5.80 -13.96
N ASP A 59 10.88 5.86 -13.93
CA ASP A 59 11.72 5.63 -15.11
C ASP A 59 11.53 4.19 -15.66
N ARG A 60 11.45 3.20 -14.77
CA ARG A 60 11.22 1.80 -15.17
C ARG A 60 9.79 1.55 -15.67
N LEU A 61 8.81 2.21 -15.07
CA LEU A 61 7.40 2.07 -15.44
C LEU A 61 7.06 2.79 -16.76
N LEU A 62 7.53 4.02 -16.92
CA LEU A 62 7.06 4.94 -17.97
C LEU A 62 8.11 5.21 -19.05
N GLY A 63 9.38 4.92 -18.79
CA GLY A 63 10.47 5.27 -19.68
C GLY A 63 10.53 6.78 -19.94
N GLY A 64 10.72 7.18 -21.19
CA GLY A 64 10.77 8.60 -21.57
C GLY A 64 9.51 9.41 -21.27
N ARG A 65 8.39 8.75 -21.03
CA ARG A 65 7.12 9.43 -20.69
C ARG A 65 7.05 9.89 -19.22
N ARG A 66 8.03 9.56 -18.38
CA ARG A 66 8.08 10.05 -16.99
C ARG A 66 8.07 11.58 -16.91
N THR A 67 8.65 12.25 -17.89
CA THR A 67 8.70 13.72 -17.96
C THR A 67 7.37 14.38 -18.35
N ASP A 68 6.40 13.60 -18.81
CA ASP A 68 5.03 14.08 -19.04
C ASP A 68 4.28 14.08 -17.71
N ALA A 69 4.00 15.26 -17.18
CA ALA A 69 3.36 15.43 -15.88
C ALA A 69 1.96 14.79 -15.80
N ALA A 70 1.22 14.78 -16.92
CA ALA A 70 -0.11 14.15 -16.96
C ALA A 70 0.00 12.63 -16.90
N VAL A 71 0.97 12.05 -17.61
CA VAL A 71 1.25 10.61 -17.57
C VAL A 71 1.76 10.20 -16.17
N ALA A 72 2.71 10.94 -15.61
CA ALA A 72 3.23 10.67 -14.27
C ALA A 72 2.12 10.76 -13.21
N ALA A 73 1.27 11.76 -13.28
CA ALA A 73 0.13 11.92 -12.38
C ALA A 73 -0.87 10.76 -12.50
N ALA A 74 -1.16 10.29 -13.71
CA ALA A 74 -2.07 9.17 -13.96
C ALA A 74 -1.57 7.85 -13.35
N TRP A 75 -0.25 7.69 -13.19
CA TRP A 75 0.39 6.53 -12.58
C TRP A 75 0.84 6.77 -11.12
N SER A 76 0.42 7.87 -10.50
CA SER A 76 0.68 8.19 -9.10
C SER A 76 -0.49 7.72 -8.23
N PRO A 77 -0.40 6.57 -7.52
CA PRO A 77 -1.53 6.02 -6.76
C PRO A 77 -2.16 7.00 -5.77
N SER A 78 -1.36 7.87 -5.13
CA SER A 78 -1.87 8.89 -4.21
C SER A 78 -2.83 9.90 -4.86
N ARG A 79 -2.77 10.05 -6.18
CA ARG A 79 -3.67 10.93 -6.97
C ARG A 79 -4.85 10.17 -7.58
N GLN A 80 -4.87 8.84 -7.46
CA GLN A 80 -5.86 7.97 -8.11
C GLN A 80 -6.80 7.29 -7.12
N VAL A 81 -6.75 7.66 -5.85
CA VAL A 81 -7.67 7.16 -4.82
C VAL A 81 -9.09 7.61 -5.13
N THR A 82 -10.03 6.69 -5.06
CA THR A 82 -11.48 6.91 -5.19
C THR A 82 -12.22 6.26 -4.04
N ALA A 83 -13.53 6.44 -3.96
CA ALA A 83 -14.37 5.77 -2.96
C ALA A 83 -14.37 4.23 -3.08
N GLU A 84 -13.93 3.69 -4.23
CA GLU A 84 -13.84 2.25 -4.49
C GLU A 84 -12.46 1.66 -4.11
N THR A 85 -11.51 2.52 -3.69
CA THR A 85 -10.18 2.05 -3.25
C THR A 85 -10.33 1.24 -1.97
N PRO A 86 -9.72 0.04 -1.87
CA PRO A 86 -9.87 -0.80 -0.68
C PRO A 86 -9.15 -0.23 0.54
N PRO A 87 -9.50 -0.70 1.75
CA PRO A 87 -8.77 -0.41 2.98
C PRO A 87 -7.27 -0.67 2.86
N ALA A 88 -6.46 0.14 3.56
CA ALA A 88 -5.02 0.04 3.48
C ALA A 88 -4.32 0.15 4.85
N LEU A 89 -3.27 -0.67 5.02
CA LEU A 89 -2.33 -0.58 6.12
C LEU A 89 -0.95 -0.21 5.58
N LEU A 90 -0.35 0.88 6.10
CA LEU A 90 0.91 1.40 5.61
C LEU A 90 1.98 1.39 6.71
N PHE A 91 3.21 1.09 6.29
CA PHE A 91 4.39 1.12 7.14
C PHE A 91 5.52 1.89 6.45
N HIS A 92 6.22 2.75 7.20
CA HIS A 92 7.35 3.53 6.69
C HIS A 92 8.39 3.79 7.79
N SER A 93 9.61 4.16 7.41
CA SER A 93 10.61 4.74 8.33
C SER A 93 10.73 6.22 8.08
N ASP A 94 10.84 7.02 9.15
CA ASP A 94 10.93 8.48 9.05
C ASP A 94 12.23 8.92 8.37
N ASP A 95 13.31 8.15 8.56
CA ASP A 95 14.64 8.36 7.99
C ASP A 95 14.85 7.76 6.59
N ASP A 96 13.79 7.38 5.87
CA ASP A 96 13.89 6.82 4.53
C ASP A 96 14.24 7.91 3.49
N ALA A 97 15.54 7.98 3.13
CA ALA A 97 16.04 8.91 2.13
C ALA A 97 15.84 8.45 0.68
N THR A 98 15.50 7.18 0.46
CA THR A 98 15.29 6.59 -0.89
C THR A 98 13.87 6.86 -1.37
N VAL A 99 12.89 6.53 -0.55
CA VAL A 99 11.46 6.85 -0.76
C VAL A 99 10.98 7.58 0.49
N PRO A 100 10.89 8.91 0.49
CA PRO A 100 10.49 9.67 1.67
C PRO A 100 9.11 9.26 2.19
N PRO A 101 8.88 9.30 3.52
CA PRO A 101 7.60 8.92 4.14
C PRO A 101 6.41 9.77 3.67
N SER A 102 6.68 10.92 3.03
CA SER A 102 5.65 11.71 2.34
C SER A 102 4.86 10.93 1.30
N ASN A 103 5.42 9.86 0.72
CA ASN A 103 4.68 8.96 -0.15
C ASN A 103 3.54 8.25 0.61
N SER A 104 3.84 7.68 1.78
CA SER A 104 2.83 7.02 2.61
C SER A 104 1.82 7.99 3.18
N THR A 105 2.25 9.18 3.66
CA THR A 105 1.32 10.18 4.20
C THR A 105 0.39 10.73 3.12
N ALA A 106 0.89 11.00 1.89
CA ALA A 106 0.05 11.47 0.79
C ALA A 106 -1.01 10.44 0.38
N TYR A 107 -0.66 9.15 0.35
CA TYR A 107 -1.60 8.08 0.04
C TYR A 107 -2.62 7.89 1.17
N TYR A 108 -2.17 7.89 2.42
CA TYR A 108 -3.04 7.83 3.60
C TYR A 108 -4.04 8.99 3.61
N ASP A 109 -3.58 10.23 3.40
CA ASP A 109 -4.44 11.41 3.35
C ASP A 109 -5.47 11.33 2.22
N ALA A 110 -5.07 10.79 1.07
CA ALA A 110 -5.99 10.57 -0.04
C ALA A 110 -7.08 9.55 0.35
N LEU A 111 -6.72 8.42 0.98
CA LEU A 111 -7.67 7.44 1.48
C LEU A 111 -8.66 8.08 2.49
N LYS A 112 -8.13 8.86 3.45
CA LYS A 112 -8.97 9.51 4.46
C LYS A 112 -9.93 10.53 3.86
N ARG A 113 -9.52 11.30 2.83
CA ARG A 113 -10.41 12.22 2.11
C ARG A 113 -11.58 11.51 1.44
N HIS A 114 -11.41 10.26 1.03
CA HIS A 114 -12.46 9.44 0.44
C HIS A 114 -13.22 8.56 1.45
N GLY A 115 -12.98 8.75 2.76
CA GLY A 115 -13.66 7.99 3.82
C GLY A 115 -13.20 6.53 3.94
N ILE A 116 -12.08 6.17 3.29
CA ILE A 116 -11.56 4.80 3.31
C ILE A 116 -10.88 4.51 4.64
N GLU A 117 -11.09 3.30 5.18
CA GLU A 117 -10.36 2.82 6.35
C GLU A 117 -8.87 2.69 6.03
N ALA A 118 -8.03 3.35 6.80
CA ALA A 118 -6.59 3.27 6.64
C ALA A 118 -5.87 3.42 7.97
N SER A 119 -4.74 2.72 8.12
CA SER A 119 -3.79 2.89 9.23
C SER A 119 -2.41 3.15 8.66
N LEU A 120 -1.66 4.06 9.30
CA LEU A 120 -0.29 4.40 8.92
C LEU A 120 0.61 4.36 10.16
N HIS A 121 1.70 3.60 10.06
CA HIS A 121 2.75 3.50 11.06
C HIS A 121 4.06 4.05 10.49
N ILE A 122 4.58 5.11 11.10
CA ILE A 122 5.90 5.66 10.76
C ILE A 122 6.83 5.39 11.94
N TYR A 123 7.89 4.63 11.68
CA TYR A 123 8.91 4.30 12.68
C TYR A 123 10.04 5.32 12.64
N PRO A 124 10.63 5.67 13.78
CA PRO A 124 11.66 6.71 13.84
C PRO A 124 12.91 6.45 12.98
N SER A 125 13.22 5.17 12.72
CA SER A 125 14.42 4.78 11.98
C SER A 125 14.25 3.44 11.27
N GLY A 126 15.17 3.12 10.35
CA GLY A 126 15.21 1.87 9.61
C GLY A 126 15.61 2.08 8.15
N GLY A 127 15.58 3.30 7.67
CA GLY A 127 15.87 3.62 6.28
C GLY A 127 14.90 2.94 5.31
N HIS A 128 15.43 2.56 4.15
CA HIS A 128 14.66 1.90 3.10
C HIS A 128 14.98 0.42 2.98
N GLY A 129 13.99 -0.38 2.59
CA GLY A 129 14.25 -1.76 2.16
C GLY A 129 14.34 -2.79 3.27
N TRP A 130 13.93 -2.47 4.50
CA TRP A 130 14.02 -3.41 5.62
C TRP A 130 13.12 -4.65 5.49
N GLY A 131 12.01 -4.56 4.76
CA GLY A 131 11.15 -5.70 4.42
C GLY A 131 10.95 -6.70 5.55
N LEU A 132 11.32 -7.95 5.29
CA LEU A 132 11.26 -9.05 6.27
C LEU A 132 12.58 -9.27 7.02
N LEU A 133 13.52 -8.32 6.96
CA LEU A 133 14.83 -8.47 7.60
C LEU A 133 14.70 -8.61 9.11
N GLY A 134 15.37 -9.62 9.67
CA GLY A 134 15.38 -9.89 11.10
C GLY A 134 16.04 -8.79 11.94
N SER A 135 16.91 -7.97 11.31
CA SER A 135 17.63 -6.87 11.94
C SER A 135 16.82 -5.58 12.07
N PHE A 136 15.62 -5.49 11.49
CA PHE A 136 14.81 -4.28 11.61
C PHE A 136 14.30 -4.12 13.06
N PRO A 137 14.60 -3.00 13.75
CA PRO A 137 14.31 -2.85 15.19
C PRO A 137 12.82 -2.95 15.53
N TYR A 138 11.94 -2.59 14.61
CA TYR A 138 10.49 -2.57 14.81
C TYR A 138 9.79 -3.76 14.16
N ARG A 139 10.53 -4.84 13.88
CA ARG A 139 9.98 -6.03 13.19
C ARG A 139 8.77 -6.62 13.90
N GLU A 140 8.87 -6.88 15.18
CA GLU A 140 7.77 -7.47 15.95
C GLU A 140 6.57 -6.53 16.06
N THR A 141 6.84 -5.22 16.10
CA THR A 141 5.81 -4.19 16.19
C THR A 141 4.96 -4.16 14.91
N TRP A 142 5.59 -4.12 13.71
CA TRP A 142 4.79 -4.12 12.49
C TRP A 142 4.09 -5.46 12.25
N GLN A 143 4.73 -6.59 12.60
CA GLN A 143 4.09 -7.90 12.47
C GLN A 143 2.82 -8.00 13.34
N ARG A 144 2.91 -7.53 14.59
CA ARG A 144 1.75 -7.46 15.49
C ARG A 144 0.68 -6.54 14.90
N ALA A 145 1.05 -5.36 14.43
CA ALA A 145 0.10 -4.41 13.83
C ALA A 145 -0.62 -4.99 12.61
N VAL A 146 0.06 -5.79 11.78
CA VAL A 146 -0.56 -6.50 10.65
C VAL A 146 -1.61 -7.50 11.16
N LEU A 147 -1.27 -8.34 12.14
CA LEU A 147 -2.18 -9.34 12.68
C LEU A 147 -3.41 -8.67 13.32
N ASP A 148 -3.20 -7.68 14.18
CA ASP A 148 -4.28 -6.96 14.87
C ASP A 148 -5.19 -6.21 13.87
N TRP A 149 -4.62 -5.70 12.77
CA TRP A 149 -5.38 -5.02 11.73
C TRP A 149 -6.21 -6.01 10.89
N LEU A 150 -5.62 -7.15 10.49
CA LEU A 150 -6.31 -8.20 9.75
C LEU A 150 -7.42 -8.83 10.59
N ASP A 151 -7.20 -9.08 11.87
CA ASP A 151 -8.22 -9.62 12.77
C ASP A 151 -9.45 -8.70 12.85
N ARG A 152 -9.25 -7.38 12.90
CA ARG A 152 -10.35 -6.41 12.86
C ARG A 152 -11.06 -6.37 11.52
N LEU A 153 -10.29 -6.33 10.43
CA LEU A 153 -10.82 -6.23 9.07
C LEU A 153 -11.60 -7.49 8.67
N CYS A 154 -11.13 -8.66 9.12
CA CYS A 154 -11.72 -9.96 8.81
C CYS A 154 -12.72 -10.44 9.89
N ALA A 155 -12.92 -9.67 10.96
CA ALA A 155 -13.90 -10.01 11.98
C ALA A 155 -15.30 -10.05 11.38
N VAL A 156 -15.88 -11.25 11.31
CA VAL A 156 -17.29 -11.42 10.93
C VAL A 156 -18.14 -10.76 12.03
N PRO A 157 -19.05 -9.85 11.69
CA PRO A 157 -19.98 -9.27 12.67
C PRO A 157 -20.68 -10.39 13.48
N ASP A 158 -20.79 -10.20 14.80
CA ASP A 158 -21.33 -11.23 15.73
C ASP A 158 -22.73 -11.76 15.35
N GLY A 159 -23.45 -11.07 14.47
CA GLY A 159 -24.76 -11.50 13.97
C GLY A 159 -24.75 -12.63 12.94
N GLU A 160 -23.61 -12.91 12.29
CA GLU A 160 -23.52 -13.94 11.23
C GLU A 160 -22.90 -15.27 11.70
N ARG A 161 -22.41 -15.36 12.93
CA ARG A 161 -21.81 -16.59 13.49
C ARG A 161 -22.80 -17.66 13.93
N ARG A 162 -24.10 -17.43 13.73
CA ARG A 162 -25.16 -18.37 14.15
C ARG A 162 -26.10 -18.67 12.99
N ARG A 163 -25.58 -19.22 11.91
CA ARG A 163 -26.43 -19.97 10.95
C ARG A 163 -25.69 -21.19 10.42
#